data_4bea27b4772e0664f2bfbe29ad9628f4
#
_entry.id   4bea27b4772e0664f2bfbe29ad9628f4
#
_cell.length_a   1.000
_cell.length_b   1.000
_cell.length_c   1.000
_cell.angle_alpha   90.00
_cell.angle_beta   90.00
_cell.angle_gamma   90.00
#
_symmetry.space_group_name_H-M   'P 1'
#
loop_
_entity.id
_entity.type
_entity.pdbx_description
1 polymer ?
#
loop_
_entity_poly.entity_id
_entity_poly.type
_entity_poly.pdbx_seq_one_letter_code
_entity_poly.pdbx_strand_id
1 'polypeptide(L)'
;MWLEHQFGARITWLPFDLHPEYPPGGIPRADLIARYGEGYDTRTRQMFAAEDLVYAPPADVVPNTRLALELGEQARAEGLHRPYHDRVMDAYWAEGADISQRPLLEELARGVGVSETGIAQALDERPWAQAVDVSTARAQRAGATGVPAFVIDWRVLVVGAQPRELLAQAIAQARDTP
;
A
#
# COMPACT_ATOMS: atom_id res chain seq x y z
N MET A 1 3.51 -6.81 -13.57
CA MET A 1 2.61 -5.61 -13.58
C MET A 1 2.67 -4.95 -14.95
N TRP A 2 1.60 -4.21 -15.34
CA TRP A 2 1.51 -3.54 -16.65
C TRP A 2 2.70 -2.60 -16.95
N LEU A 3 3.09 -1.76 -16.01
CA LEU A 3 4.22 -0.82 -16.17
C LEU A 3 5.54 -1.54 -16.47
N GLU A 4 5.82 -2.65 -15.79
CA GLU A 4 7.03 -3.44 -16.01
C GLU A 4 7.03 -4.06 -17.42
N HIS A 5 5.89 -4.65 -17.82
CA HIS A 5 5.77 -5.29 -19.12
C HIS A 5 5.78 -4.29 -20.28
N GLN A 6 5.06 -3.17 -20.14
CA GLN A 6 4.88 -2.21 -21.22
C GLN A 6 6.09 -1.29 -21.42
N PHE A 7 6.78 -0.92 -20.33
CA PHE A 7 7.83 0.12 -20.37
C PHE A 7 9.20 -0.38 -19.93
N GLY A 8 9.32 -1.62 -19.48
CA GLY A 8 10.54 -2.13 -18.84
C GLY A 8 10.87 -1.39 -17.53
N ALA A 9 9.85 -0.81 -16.88
CA ALA A 9 10.02 -0.04 -15.66
C ALA A 9 10.44 -0.95 -14.49
N ARG A 10 11.37 -0.47 -13.67
CA ARG A 10 11.67 -1.10 -12.37
C ARG A 10 10.85 -0.41 -11.30
N ILE A 11 9.98 -1.16 -10.63
CA ILE A 11 9.10 -0.64 -9.60
C ILE A 11 9.67 -0.95 -8.22
N THR A 12 9.77 0.10 -7.40
CA THR A 12 10.10 -0.01 -5.99
C THR A 12 8.92 0.51 -5.18
N TRP A 13 8.30 -0.36 -4.39
CA TRP A 13 7.25 0.02 -3.45
C TRP A 13 7.89 0.63 -2.21
N LEU A 14 7.36 1.75 -1.76
CA LEU A 14 7.80 2.43 -0.54
C LEU A 14 6.63 2.54 0.44
N PRO A 15 6.87 2.40 1.75
CA PRO A 15 5.82 2.53 2.73
C PRO A 15 5.32 3.98 2.81
N PHE A 16 4.01 4.14 2.92
CA PHE A 16 3.35 5.42 3.16
C PHE A 16 2.23 5.23 4.17
N ASP A 17 2.40 5.77 5.36
CA ASP A 17 1.38 5.78 6.40
C ASP A 17 0.39 6.91 6.11
N LEU A 18 -0.75 6.56 5.52
CA LEU A 18 -1.75 7.54 5.07
C LEU A 18 -2.48 8.18 6.24
N HIS A 19 -2.69 7.43 7.31
CA HIS A 19 -3.48 7.83 8.47
C HIS A 19 -2.77 7.47 9.78
N PRO A 20 -1.63 8.13 10.09
CA PRO A 20 -0.88 7.86 11.33
C PRO A 20 -1.68 8.20 12.59
N GLU A 21 -2.75 9.02 12.45
CA GLU A 21 -3.66 9.39 13.53
C GLU A 21 -4.66 8.30 13.93
N TYR A 22 -4.81 7.23 13.12
CA TYR A 22 -5.76 6.18 13.46
C TYR A 22 -5.26 5.36 14.66
N PRO A 23 -6.16 4.99 15.58
CA PRO A 23 -5.79 4.11 16.69
C PRO A 23 -5.32 2.73 16.18
N PRO A 24 -4.59 1.96 16.97
CA PRO A 24 -4.03 0.66 16.52
C PRO A 24 -5.07 -0.31 15.93
N GLY A 25 -6.30 -0.32 16.43
CA GLY A 25 -7.41 -1.12 15.89
C GLY A 25 -8.12 -0.52 14.68
N GLY A 26 -7.63 0.61 14.15
CA GLY A 26 -8.33 1.32 13.07
C GLY A 26 -9.53 2.14 13.53
N ILE A 27 -10.39 2.53 12.60
CA ILE A 27 -11.63 3.29 12.85
C ILE A 27 -12.84 2.53 12.27
N PRO A 28 -14.05 2.76 12.80
CA PRO A 28 -15.26 2.22 12.19
C PRO A 28 -15.39 2.66 10.72
N ARG A 29 -15.74 1.75 9.83
CA ARG A 29 -15.98 2.08 8.41
C ARG A 29 -17.10 3.10 8.23
N ALA A 30 -18.08 3.12 9.14
CA ALA A 30 -19.14 4.11 9.14
C ALA A 30 -18.59 5.55 9.20
N ASP A 31 -17.49 5.78 9.91
CA ASP A 31 -16.84 7.11 10.01
C ASP A 31 -16.21 7.52 8.68
N LEU A 32 -15.63 6.55 7.92
CA LEU A 32 -15.12 6.78 6.58
C LEU A 32 -16.27 7.16 5.62
N ILE A 33 -17.38 6.41 5.68
CA ILE A 33 -18.56 6.65 4.84
C ILE A 33 -19.17 8.01 5.17
N ALA A 34 -19.25 8.37 6.45
CA ALA A 34 -19.74 9.69 6.87
C ALA A 34 -18.87 10.84 6.32
N ARG A 35 -17.56 10.63 6.20
CA ARG A 35 -16.61 11.64 5.68
C ARG A 35 -16.61 11.75 4.15
N TYR A 36 -16.68 10.64 3.43
CA TYR A 36 -16.47 10.57 1.96
C TYR A 36 -17.71 10.22 1.17
N GLY A 37 -18.81 9.89 1.85
CA GLY A 37 -20.09 9.51 1.26
C GLY A 37 -20.17 8.04 0.86
N GLU A 38 -21.41 7.55 0.68
CA GLU A 38 -21.70 6.14 0.32
C GLU A 38 -21.12 5.73 -1.06
N GLY A 39 -20.85 6.69 -1.93
CA GLY A 39 -20.25 6.44 -3.24
C GLY A 39 -18.79 5.98 -3.23
N TYR A 40 -18.11 6.01 -2.07
CA TYR A 40 -16.72 5.60 -1.96
C TYR A 40 -16.51 4.12 -2.32
N ASP A 41 -17.26 3.23 -1.70
CA ASP A 41 -17.16 1.78 -1.97
C ASP A 41 -17.60 1.43 -3.40
N THR A 42 -18.59 2.12 -3.93
CA THR A 42 -19.04 1.92 -5.32
C THR A 42 -17.96 2.27 -6.33
N ARG A 43 -17.28 3.40 -6.16
CA ARG A 43 -16.18 3.80 -7.04
C ARG A 43 -15.01 2.83 -6.97
N THR A 44 -14.64 2.40 -5.75
CA THR A 44 -13.55 1.42 -5.57
C THR A 44 -13.89 0.12 -6.27
N ARG A 45 -15.10 -0.41 -6.09
CA ARG A 45 -15.57 -1.63 -6.76
C ARG A 45 -15.50 -1.50 -8.29
N GLN A 46 -15.93 -0.37 -8.85
CA GLN A 46 -15.87 -0.12 -10.28
C GLN A 46 -14.43 -0.10 -10.81
N MET A 47 -13.49 0.49 -10.06
CA MET A 47 -12.07 0.50 -10.43
C MET A 47 -11.49 -0.91 -10.46
N PHE A 48 -11.80 -1.75 -9.46
CA PHE A 48 -11.36 -3.14 -9.44
C PHE A 48 -11.94 -3.96 -10.58
N ALA A 49 -13.25 -3.80 -10.84
CA ALA A 49 -13.92 -4.49 -11.95
C ALA A 49 -13.36 -4.10 -13.33
N ALA A 50 -12.96 -2.84 -13.53
CA ALA A 50 -12.36 -2.38 -14.78
C ALA A 50 -11.00 -3.00 -15.08
N GLU A 51 -10.32 -3.56 -14.08
CA GLU A 51 -9.02 -4.21 -14.19
C GLU A 51 -9.08 -5.73 -13.94
N ASP A 52 -10.30 -6.32 -13.94
CA ASP A 52 -10.56 -7.74 -13.66
C ASP A 52 -9.99 -8.21 -12.31
N LEU A 53 -9.96 -7.31 -11.31
CA LEU A 53 -9.48 -7.60 -9.97
C LEU A 53 -10.62 -7.99 -9.03
N VAL A 54 -10.34 -8.91 -8.11
CA VAL A 54 -11.29 -9.33 -7.08
C VAL A 54 -11.42 -8.22 -6.04
N TYR A 55 -12.66 -7.90 -5.68
CA TYR A 55 -13.00 -6.97 -4.60
C TYR A 55 -14.00 -7.63 -3.65
N ALA A 56 -13.56 -7.95 -2.46
CA ALA A 56 -14.43 -8.42 -1.39
C ALA A 56 -15.10 -7.23 -0.68
N PRO A 57 -16.28 -7.43 -0.06
CA PRO A 57 -16.80 -6.45 0.87
C PRO A 57 -15.76 -6.18 1.96
N PRO A 58 -15.41 -4.92 2.20
CA PRO A 58 -14.40 -4.61 3.20
C PRO A 58 -14.94 -4.88 4.62
N ALA A 59 -14.04 -5.13 5.56
CA ALA A 59 -14.37 -5.25 6.98
C ALA A 59 -15.08 -3.99 7.52
N ASP A 60 -15.82 -4.14 8.63
CA ASP A 60 -16.50 -3.02 9.30
C ASP A 60 -15.52 -2.00 9.93
N VAL A 61 -14.24 -2.30 9.81
CA VAL A 61 -13.12 -1.46 10.28
C VAL A 61 -12.28 -1.01 9.10
N VAL A 62 -11.86 0.26 9.10
CA VAL A 62 -10.76 0.76 8.28
C VAL A 62 -9.49 0.55 9.09
N PRO A 63 -8.61 -0.37 8.69
CA PRO A 63 -7.49 -0.79 9.52
C PRO A 63 -6.44 0.32 9.67
N ASN A 64 -5.78 0.36 10.82
CA ASN A 64 -4.48 1.01 10.93
C ASN A 64 -3.45 0.12 10.24
N THR A 65 -2.74 0.67 9.27
CA THR A 65 -1.81 -0.11 8.43
C THR A 65 -0.36 -0.09 8.93
N ARG A 66 -0.10 0.56 10.05
CA ARG A 66 1.26 0.80 10.56
C ARG A 66 2.09 -0.48 10.70
N LEU A 67 1.55 -1.49 11.38
CA LEU A 67 2.26 -2.76 11.57
C LEU A 67 2.48 -3.51 10.25
N ALA A 68 1.51 -3.45 9.34
CA ALA A 68 1.65 -4.04 8.00
C ALA A 68 2.79 -3.39 7.21
N LEU A 69 2.95 -2.06 7.30
CA LEU A 69 4.03 -1.33 6.64
C LEU A 69 5.40 -1.67 7.25
N GLU A 70 5.51 -1.72 8.58
CA GLU A 70 6.76 -2.07 9.26
C GLU A 70 7.19 -3.52 8.97
N LEU A 71 6.25 -4.46 8.98
CA LEU A 71 6.53 -5.85 8.60
C LEU A 71 6.88 -5.98 7.10
N GLY A 72 6.35 -5.09 6.25
CA GLY A 72 6.77 -4.95 4.86
C GLY A 72 8.23 -4.57 4.69
N GLU A 73 8.75 -3.70 5.56
CA GLU A 73 10.18 -3.34 5.56
C GLU A 73 11.06 -4.49 6.09
N GLN A 74 10.57 -5.27 7.05
CA GLN A 74 11.24 -6.51 7.46
C GLN A 74 11.30 -7.50 6.30
N ALA A 75 10.18 -7.72 5.61
CA ALA A 75 10.15 -8.56 4.42
C ALA A 75 11.11 -8.05 3.33
N ARG A 76 11.27 -6.73 3.21
CA ARG A 76 12.27 -6.13 2.31
C ARG A 76 13.70 -6.49 2.70
N ALA A 77 14.03 -6.44 3.97
CA ALA A 77 15.35 -6.81 4.47
C ALA A 77 15.69 -8.29 4.19
N GLU A 78 14.66 -9.13 4.12
CA GLU A 78 14.79 -10.56 3.78
C GLU A 78 14.61 -10.86 2.28
N GLY A 79 14.46 -9.84 1.42
CA GLY A 79 14.26 -10.01 -0.04
C GLY A 79 12.86 -10.48 -0.44
N LEU A 80 11.90 -10.41 0.47
CA LEU A 80 10.53 -10.93 0.32
C LEU A 80 9.46 -9.82 0.26
N HIS A 81 9.86 -8.55 0.06
CA HIS A 81 8.90 -7.43 0.07
C HIS A 81 7.76 -7.61 -0.93
N ARG A 82 8.05 -7.99 -2.16
CA ARG A 82 7.03 -8.12 -3.20
C ARG A 82 6.02 -9.22 -2.88
N PRO A 83 6.41 -10.46 -2.55
CA PRO A 83 5.46 -11.49 -2.11
C PRO A 83 4.62 -11.07 -0.91
N TYR A 84 5.23 -10.43 0.09
CA TYR A 84 4.50 -9.95 1.27
C TYR A 84 3.50 -8.85 0.92
N HIS A 85 3.93 -7.84 0.16
CA HIS A 85 3.07 -6.74 -0.28
C HIS A 85 1.86 -7.27 -1.05
N ASP A 86 2.08 -8.11 -2.06
CA ASP A 86 1.01 -8.67 -2.87
C ASP A 86 0.03 -9.47 -1.99
N ARG A 87 0.53 -10.29 -1.04
CA ARG A 87 -0.30 -11.08 -0.12
C ARG A 87 -1.14 -10.22 0.83
N VAL A 88 -0.57 -9.13 1.36
CA VAL A 88 -1.33 -8.19 2.21
C VAL A 88 -2.41 -7.46 1.41
N MET A 89 -2.11 -7.06 0.17
CA MET A 89 -3.11 -6.45 -0.72
C MET A 89 -4.26 -7.40 -1.04
N ASP A 90 -3.97 -8.68 -1.30
CA ASP A 90 -4.98 -9.72 -1.52
C ASP A 90 -5.86 -9.91 -0.27
N ALA A 91 -5.24 -10.02 0.92
CA ALA A 91 -5.97 -10.14 2.17
C ALA A 91 -6.93 -8.96 2.38
N TYR A 92 -6.48 -7.74 2.14
CA TYR A 92 -7.28 -6.55 2.36
C TYR A 92 -8.38 -6.38 1.30
N TRP A 93 -8.03 -6.48 0.00
CA TRP A 93 -8.94 -6.14 -1.08
C TRP A 93 -9.76 -7.31 -1.60
N ALA A 94 -9.17 -8.50 -1.69
CA ALA A 94 -9.83 -9.67 -2.24
C ALA A 94 -10.51 -10.56 -1.19
N GLU A 95 -10.04 -10.51 0.07
CA GLU A 95 -10.57 -11.32 1.17
C GLU A 95 -11.34 -10.47 2.20
N GLY A 96 -11.25 -9.14 2.15
CA GLY A 96 -11.92 -8.23 3.08
C GLY A 96 -11.38 -8.31 4.51
N ALA A 97 -10.13 -8.72 4.67
CA ALA A 97 -9.53 -8.96 5.97
C ALA A 97 -9.11 -7.66 6.68
N ASP A 98 -9.18 -7.67 8.01
CA ASP A 98 -8.68 -6.58 8.85
C ASP A 98 -7.18 -6.71 9.06
N ILE A 99 -6.38 -6.02 8.24
CA ILE A 99 -4.91 -6.03 8.30
C ILE A 99 -4.31 -5.18 9.44
N SER A 100 -5.13 -4.68 10.38
CA SER A 100 -4.63 -4.14 11.64
C SER A 100 -4.33 -5.25 12.67
N GLN A 101 -4.84 -6.47 12.43
CA GLN A 101 -4.73 -7.58 13.34
C GLN A 101 -3.37 -8.24 13.27
N ARG A 102 -2.59 -8.13 14.36
CA ARG A 102 -1.25 -8.71 14.46
C ARG A 102 -1.20 -10.21 14.12
N PRO A 103 -2.10 -11.08 14.63
CA PRO A 103 -2.05 -12.52 14.31
C PRO A 103 -2.20 -12.80 12.81
N LEU A 104 -3.03 -12.02 12.12
CA LEU A 104 -3.18 -12.13 10.67
C LEU A 104 -1.89 -11.72 9.94
N LEU A 105 -1.28 -10.60 10.33
CA LEU A 105 -0.03 -10.15 9.70
C LEU A 105 1.10 -11.15 9.89
N GLU A 106 1.21 -11.78 11.06
CA GLU A 106 2.15 -12.87 11.34
C GLU A 106 1.92 -14.07 10.42
N GLU A 107 0.67 -14.48 10.24
CA GLU A 107 0.28 -15.57 9.33
C GLU A 107 0.65 -15.24 7.86
N LEU A 108 0.29 -14.04 7.38
CA LEU A 108 0.60 -13.58 6.02
C LEU A 108 2.11 -13.54 5.76
N ALA A 109 2.89 -13.02 6.71
CA ALA A 109 4.34 -12.94 6.60
C ALA A 109 4.99 -14.33 6.58
N ARG A 110 4.56 -15.21 7.48
CA ARG A 110 5.01 -16.61 7.54
C ARG A 110 4.68 -17.34 6.24
N GLY A 111 3.48 -17.14 5.71
CA GLY A 111 3.01 -17.76 4.47
C GLY A 111 3.86 -17.42 3.24
N VAL A 112 4.53 -16.27 3.22
CA VAL A 112 5.45 -15.87 2.14
C VAL A 112 6.92 -16.12 2.47
N GLY A 113 7.23 -16.70 3.64
CA GLY A 113 8.58 -17.14 4.02
C GLY A 113 9.41 -16.14 4.82
N VAL A 114 8.80 -15.06 5.36
CA VAL A 114 9.49 -14.20 6.33
C VAL A 114 9.83 -15.01 7.58
N SER A 115 11.04 -14.86 8.09
CA SER A 115 11.53 -15.64 9.23
C SER A 115 10.76 -15.34 10.51
N GLU A 116 10.55 -16.35 11.37
CA GLU A 116 9.87 -16.16 12.65
C GLU A 116 10.59 -15.13 13.53
N THR A 117 11.91 -15.11 13.49
CA THR A 117 12.73 -14.12 14.20
C THR A 117 12.48 -12.73 13.65
N GLY A 118 12.43 -12.58 12.31
CA GLY A 118 12.15 -11.29 11.66
C GLY A 118 10.75 -10.78 11.95
N ILE A 119 9.75 -11.66 11.94
CA ILE A 119 8.36 -11.33 12.30
C ILE A 119 8.30 -10.80 13.74
N ALA A 120 8.86 -11.57 14.71
CA ALA A 120 8.88 -11.16 16.11
C ALA A 120 9.62 -9.81 16.29
N GLN A 121 10.79 -9.67 15.68
CA GLN A 121 11.58 -8.44 15.74
C GLN A 121 10.82 -7.23 15.20
N ALA A 122 10.19 -7.38 14.03
CA ALA A 122 9.44 -6.28 13.41
C ALA A 122 8.27 -5.82 14.27
N LEU A 123 7.55 -6.74 14.91
CA LEU A 123 6.32 -6.44 15.64
C LEU A 123 6.53 -6.12 17.12
N ASP A 124 7.61 -6.60 17.74
CA ASP A 124 7.89 -6.37 19.16
C ASP A 124 8.87 -5.21 19.37
N GLU A 125 10.00 -5.21 18.65
CA GLU A 125 11.04 -4.18 18.78
C GLU A 125 10.81 -2.98 17.86
N ARG A 126 10.05 -3.17 16.77
CA ARG A 126 9.65 -2.15 15.78
C ARG A 126 10.82 -1.32 15.21
N PRO A 127 11.92 -1.96 14.77
CA PRO A 127 13.09 -1.26 14.26
C PRO A 127 12.79 -0.46 12.99
N TRP A 128 11.71 -0.80 12.28
CA TRP A 128 11.30 -0.17 11.03
C TRP A 128 10.38 1.03 11.19
N ALA A 129 9.92 1.35 12.41
CA ALA A 129 9.01 2.46 12.65
C ALA A 129 9.55 3.78 12.07
N GLN A 130 10.81 4.11 12.34
CA GLN A 130 11.44 5.32 11.80
C GLN A 130 11.56 5.29 10.27
N ALA A 131 11.80 4.14 9.66
CA ALA A 131 11.89 4.03 8.20
C ALA A 131 10.56 4.35 7.53
N VAL A 132 9.44 3.89 8.09
CA VAL A 132 8.09 4.22 7.63
C VAL A 132 7.82 5.73 7.76
N ASP A 133 8.17 6.33 8.91
CA ASP A 133 7.99 7.78 9.14
C ASP A 133 8.79 8.62 8.14
N VAL A 134 10.06 8.27 7.93
CA VAL A 134 10.94 8.96 6.98
C VAL A 134 10.42 8.85 5.55
N SER A 135 9.98 7.65 5.15
CA SER A 135 9.40 7.41 3.83
C SER A 135 8.14 8.23 3.61
N THR A 136 7.21 8.21 4.58
CA THR A 136 5.97 8.98 4.54
C THR A 136 6.25 10.49 4.43
N ALA A 137 7.11 11.02 5.30
CA ALA A 137 7.47 12.43 5.29
C ALA A 137 8.17 12.86 3.98
N ARG A 138 8.99 11.97 3.38
CA ARG A 138 9.63 12.21 2.08
C ARG A 138 8.60 12.30 0.96
N ALA A 139 7.65 11.36 0.92
CA ALA A 139 6.59 11.35 -0.07
C ALA A 139 5.69 12.60 0.04
N GLN A 140 5.32 13.00 1.26
CA GLN A 140 4.54 14.21 1.52
C GLN A 140 5.27 15.48 1.05
N ARG A 141 6.58 15.59 1.33
CA ARG A 141 7.39 16.72 0.83
C ARG A 141 7.50 16.74 -0.71
N ALA A 142 7.42 15.59 -1.35
CA ALA A 142 7.36 15.50 -2.82
C ALA A 142 5.98 15.80 -3.39
N GLY A 143 4.96 16.06 -2.55
CA GLY A 143 3.60 16.39 -2.96
C GLY A 143 2.62 15.20 -3.00
N ALA A 144 3.02 14.01 -2.53
CA ALA A 144 2.10 12.88 -2.42
C ALA A 144 1.12 13.14 -1.26
N THR A 145 -0.16 13.33 -1.58
CA THR A 145 -1.24 13.60 -0.62
C THR A 145 -2.17 12.39 -0.42
N GLY A 146 -1.86 11.28 -1.07
CA GLY A 146 -2.69 10.06 -1.04
C GLY A 146 -1.99 8.90 -1.73
N VAL A 147 -2.64 7.75 -1.72
CA VAL A 147 -2.16 6.51 -2.33
C VAL A 147 -3.18 5.96 -3.35
N PRO A 148 -2.70 5.29 -4.41
CA PRO A 148 -1.30 5.15 -4.80
C PRO A 148 -0.69 6.49 -5.24
N ALA A 149 0.63 6.65 -5.09
CA ALA A 149 1.39 7.75 -5.67
C ALA A 149 2.60 7.19 -6.43
N PHE A 150 2.86 7.71 -7.62
CA PHE A 150 3.94 7.25 -8.49
C PHE A 150 4.95 8.38 -8.67
N VAL A 151 6.18 8.15 -8.22
CA VAL A 151 7.31 9.04 -8.51
C VAL A 151 8.12 8.39 -9.62
N ILE A 152 8.11 9.01 -10.80
CA ILE A 152 8.73 8.48 -12.03
C ILE A 152 10.06 9.21 -12.23
N ASP A 153 11.17 8.47 -12.17
CA ASP A 153 12.54 8.95 -12.33
C ASP A 153 12.89 10.19 -11.48
N TRP A 154 12.22 10.35 -10.33
CA TRP A 154 12.35 11.51 -9.43
C TRP A 154 12.00 12.85 -10.06
N ARG A 155 11.25 12.85 -11.17
CA ARG A 155 10.91 14.03 -11.98
C ARG A 155 9.41 14.29 -12.06
N VAL A 156 8.62 13.24 -12.19
CA VAL A 156 7.18 13.35 -12.37
C VAL A 156 6.47 12.65 -11.23
N LEU A 157 5.53 13.34 -10.57
CA LEU A 157 4.64 12.79 -9.57
C LEU A 157 3.24 12.63 -10.15
N VAL A 158 2.68 11.42 -10.02
CA VAL A 158 1.27 11.12 -10.31
C VAL A 158 0.61 10.62 -9.03
N VAL A 159 -0.44 11.28 -8.59
CA VAL A 159 -1.18 10.91 -7.36
C VAL A 159 -2.53 10.30 -7.73
N GLY A 160 -2.88 9.22 -7.04
CA GLY A 160 -4.13 8.48 -7.23
C GLY A 160 -4.03 7.38 -8.29
N ALA A 161 -5.04 6.52 -8.30
CA ALA A 161 -5.22 5.50 -9.33
C ALA A 161 -5.70 6.18 -10.62
N GLN A 162 -4.75 6.52 -11.48
CA GLN A 162 -4.99 7.21 -12.74
C GLN A 162 -5.14 6.21 -13.90
N PRO A 163 -5.84 6.57 -14.99
CA PRO A 163 -5.90 5.78 -16.22
C PRO A 163 -4.50 5.43 -16.74
N ARG A 164 -4.38 4.27 -17.38
CA ARG A 164 -3.09 3.78 -17.93
C ARG A 164 -2.46 4.75 -18.92
N GLU A 165 -3.28 5.45 -19.70
CA GLU A 165 -2.86 6.45 -20.68
C GLU A 165 -2.17 7.65 -20.01
N LEU A 166 -2.65 8.08 -18.85
CA LEU A 166 -2.03 9.16 -18.08
C LEU A 166 -0.69 8.74 -17.51
N LEU A 167 -0.59 7.50 -16.98
CA LEU A 167 0.69 6.95 -16.52
C LEU A 167 1.68 6.81 -17.68
N ALA A 168 1.24 6.40 -18.87
CA ALA A 168 2.09 6.33 -20.07
C ALA A 168 2.63 7.72 -20.47
N GLN A 169 1.78 8.75 -20.45
CA GLN A 169 2.18 10.14 -20.73
C GLN A 169 3.21 10.63 -19.69
N ALA A 170 2.98 10.35 -18.42
CA ALA A 170 3.91 10.72 -17.34
C ALA A 170 5.29 10.07 -17.51
N ILE A 171 5.34 8.80 -17.94
CA ILE A 171 6.60 8.11 -18.24
C ILE A 171 7.31 8.74 -19.43
N ALA A 172 6.59 9.08 -20.51
CA ALA A 172 7.16 9.76 -21.66
C ALA A 172 7.75 11.13 -21.24
N GLN A 173 6.98 11.92 -20.49
CA GLN A 173 7.45 13.20 -19.95
C GLN A 173 8.73 13.05 -19.10
N ALA A 174 8.80 12.04 -18.24
CA ALA A 174 9.98 11.82 -17.40
C ALA A 174 11.23 11.47 -18.22
N ARG A 175 11.07 10.75 -19.35
CA ARG A 175 12.15 10.41 -20.28
C ARG A 175 12.65 11.60 -21.11
N ASP A 176 11.75 12.52 -21.49
CA ASP A 176 12.06 13.68 -22.32
C ASP A 176 12.65 14.85 -21.51
N THR A 177 12.61 14.77 -20.19
CA THR A 177 13.19 15.78 -19.30
C THR A 177 14.68 15.46 -19.07
N PRO A 178 15.62 16.33 -19.45
CA PRO A 178 17.07 16.10 -19.31
C PRO A 178 17.52 16.00 -17.86
#